data_7c246a49cb91fc3f9e44760ef20b20b9
#
_entry.id   7c246a49cb91fc3f9e44760ef20b20b9
#
_cell.length_a   1.000
_cell.length_b   1.000
_cell.length_c   1.000
_cell.angle_alpha   90.00
_cell.angle_beta   90.00
_cell.angle_gamma   90.00
#
_symmetry.space_group_name_H-M   'P 1'
#
loop_
_entity.id
_entity.type
_entity.pdbx_description
1 polymer ?
#
loop_
_entity_poly.entity_id
_entity_poly.type
_entity_poly.pdbx_seq_one_letter_code
_entity_poly.pdbx_strand_id
1 'polypeptide(L)' 'MDAIKTGNLIAQVRREREQTQKDLAEALHVSTQAVSKWERGDSLT' A
#
# COMPACT_ATOMS: atom_id res chain seq x y z
N MET A 1 -12.46 10.25 0.92
CA MET A 1 -11.71 9.27 0.12
C MET A 1 -12.00 7.87 0.62
N ASP A 2 -12.17 6.95 -0.29
CA ASP A 2 -12.50 5.57 0.05
C ASP A 2 -11.19 4.79 0.33
N ALA A 3 -11.06 4.24 1.53
CA ALA A 3 -9.86 3.49 1.94
C ALA A 3 -9.63 2.26 1.05
N ILE A 4 -10.70 1.60 0.62
CA ILE A 4 -10.59 0.43 -0.24
C ILE A 4 -10.03 0.82 -1.61
N LYS A 5 -10.53 1.90 -2.18
CA LYS A 5 -10.03 2.39 -3.46
C LYS A 5 -8.58 2.83 -3.37
N THR A 6 -8.22 3.52 -2.28
CA THR A 6 -6.84 3.95 -2.05
C THR A 6 -5.92 2.75 -1.94
N GLY A 7 -6.33 1.73 -1.18
CA GLY A 7 -5.55 0.51 -1.02
C GLY A 7 -5.37 -0.23 -2.34
N ASN A 8 -6.42 -0.32 -3.15
CA ASN A 8 -6.34 -0.95 -4.46
C ASN A 8 -5.38 -0.20 -5.39
N LEU A 9 -5.41 1.13 -5.35
CA LEU A 9 -4.51 1.94 -6.15
C LEU A 9 -3.05 1.73 -5.75
N ILE A 10 -2.78 1.69 -4.46
CA ILE A 10 -1.43 1.44 -3.95
C ILE A 10 -0.93 0.08 -4.42
N ALA A 11 -1.75 -0.96 -4.32
CA ALA A 11 -1.39 -2.29 -4.76
C ALA A 11 -1.14 -2.33 -6.27
N GLN A 12 -1.96 -1.64 -7.04
CA GLN A 12 -1.82 -1.57 -8.49
C GLN A 12 -0.50 -0.90 -8.88
N VAL A 13 -0.18 0.23 -8.30
CA VAL A 13 1.07 0.95 -8.58
C VAL A 13 2.27 0.08 -8.22
N ARG A 14 2.20 -0.60 -7.08
CA ARG A 14 3.27 -1.49 -6.64
C ARG A 14 3.51 -2.61 -7.68
N ARG A 15 2.44 -3.22 -8.14
CA ARG A 15 2.52 -4.31 -9.13
C ARG A 15 3.06 -3.83 -10.47
N GLU A 16 2.63 -2.67 -10.91
CA GLU A 16 3.10 -2.08 -12.16
C GLU A 16 4.60 -1.81 -12.13
N ARG A 17 5.13 -1.52 -10.95
CA ARG A 17 6.56 -1.29 -10.75
C ARG A 17 7.33 -2.55 -10.36
N GLU A 18 6.65 -3.68 -10.32
CA GLU A 18 7.23 -4.96 -9.91
C GLU A 18 7.87 -4.88 -8.53
N GLN A 19 7.23 -4.15 -7.63
CA GLN A 19 7.71 -3.97 -6.27
C GLN A 19 6.94 -4.87 -5.29
N THR A 20 7.65 -5.31 -4.24
CA THR A 20 6.99 -5.98 -3.12
C THR A 20 6.43 -4.93 -2.15
N GLN A 21 5.62 -5.36 -1.18
CA GLN A 21 5.16 -4.46 -0.13
C GLN A 21 6.34 -3.88 0.64
N LYS A 22 7.37 -4.68 0.85
CA LYS A 22 8.58 -4.23 1.54
C LYS A 22 9.28 -3.13 0.73
N ASP A 23 9.41 -3.31 -0.58
CA ASP A 23 10.04 -2.32 -1.44
C ASP A 23 9.30 -0.99 -1.37
N LEU A 24 7.97 -1.04 -1.44
CA LEU A 24 7.16 0.18 -1.38
C LEU A 24 7.29 0.84 0.00
N ALA A 25 7.25 0.04 1.06
CA ALA A 25 7.38 0.54 2.42
C ALA A 25 8.69 1.30 2.60
N GLU A 26 9.79 0.75 2.10
CA GLU A 26 11.09 1.41 2.18
C GLU A 26 11.10 2.72 1.41
N ALA A 27 10.50 2.74 0.22
CA ALA A 27 10.43 3.95 -0.60
C ALA A 27 9.65 5.05 0.08
N LEU A 28 8.62 4.71 0.86
CA LEU A 28 7.76 5.67 1.54
C LEU A 28 8.19 5.95 2.98
N HIS A 29 9.23 5.28 3.47
CA HIS A 29 9.71 5.40 4.84
C HIS A 29 8.65 5.01 5.87
N VAL A 30 7.90 3.95 5.56
CA VAL A 30 6.88 3.40 6.45
C VAL A 30 7.16 1.92 6.66
N SER A 31 6.41 1.28 7.58
CA SER A 31 6.58 -0.15 7.82
C SER A 31 5.86 -0.95 6.74
N THR A 32 6.32 -2.19 6.52
CA THR A 32 5.65 -3.11 5.62
C THR A 32 4.23 -3.40 6.09
N GLN A 33 4.02 -3.44 7.40
CA GLN A 33 2.69 -3.64 7.98
C GLN A 33 1.75 -2.51 7.63
N ALA A 34 2.25 -1.28 7.59
CA ALA A 34 1.43 -0.13 7.19
C ALA A 34 0.95 -0.28 5.75
N VAL A 35 1.86 -0.65 4.84
CA VAL A 35 1.49 -0.88 3.44
C VAL A 35 0.45 -2.00 3.34
N SER A 36 0.65 -3.09 4.06
CA SER A 36 -0.30 -4.20 4.07
C SER A 36 -1.68 -3.76 4.52
N LYS A 37 -1.76 -2.96 5.58
CA LYS A 37 -3.03 -2.44 6.07
C LYS A 37 -3.70 -1.54 5.04
N TRP A 38 -2.93 -0.68 4.39
CA TRP A 38 -3.47 0.21 3.35
C TRP A 38 -4.07 -0.59 2.21
N GLU A 39 -3.40 -1.66 1.77
CA GLU A 39 -3.89 -2.48 0.67
C GLU A 39 -5.17 -3.22 1.04
N ARG A 40 -5.41 -3.44 2.33
CA ARG A 40 -6.66 -4.05 2.81
C ARG A 40 -7.74 -3.02 3.13
N GLY A 41 -7.39 -1.72 3.09
CA GLY A 41 -8.32 -0.66 3.41
C GLY A 41 -8.58 -0.48 4.90
N ASP A 42 -7.74 -1.02 5.77
CA ASP A 42 -7.97 -1.01 7.21
C ASP A 42 -7.52 0.28 7.91
N SER A 43 -6.57 0.99 7.35
CA SER A 43 -5.84 2.01 8.10
C SER A 43 -6.32 3.43 7.91
N LEU A 44 -7.29 3.66 7.05
CA LEU A 44 -7.75 5.01 6.74
C LEU A 44 -9.13 5.30 7.33
N THR A 45 -9.42 4.71 8.43
CA THR A 45 -10.68 4.95 9.14
C THR A 45 -10.60 6.23 9.96
#